data_4e4224761d4c04f15e6e912b92101aa6
#
_entry.id   4e4224761d4c04f15e6e912b92101aa6
#
_cell.length_a   1.000
_cell.length_b   1.000
_cell.length_c   1.000
_cell.angle_alpha   90.00
_cell.angle_beta   90.00
_cell.angle_gamma   90.00
#
_symmetry.space_group_name_H-M   'P 1'
#
loop_
_entity.id
_entity.type
_entity.pdbx_description
1 polymer ?
#
loop_
_entity_poly.entity_id
_entity_poly.type
_entity_poly.pdbx_seq_one_letter_code
_entity_poly.pdbx_strand_id
1 'polypeptide(L)'
;MEHRAEARIDLIALASNISTLKATSKVDLLAVVKADAYGHGLVEIGLAAQKSGADWLGVALLEEAISLRTHGVRIPILAWLVPPGSDFDSAAKHDIDVAVASLVTLKEISKLPNKPRIHIEVDTGMTRGGFLDEWDELLKADFSK
;
A
#
# COMPACT_ATOMS: atom_id res chain seq x y z
N MET A 1 19.42 32.46 -7.27
CA MET A 1 18.91 32.63 -5.90
C MET A 1 19.47 31.50 -5.08
N GLU A 2 20.18 31.77 -4.00
CA GLU A 2 20.59 30.74 -3.05
C GLU A 2 19.36 30.22 -2.30
N HIS A 3 19.15 28.92 -2.27
CA HIS A 3 18.07 28.29 -1.53
C HIS A 3 18.39 28.40 -0.03
N ARG A 4 17.40 28.84 0.78
CA ARG A 4 17.55 28.95 2.23
C ARG A 4 17.57 27.60 2.95
N ALA A 5 17.09 26.57 2.29
CA ALA A 5 17.08 25.18 2.77
C ALA A 5 17.15 24.23 1.58
N GLU A 6 17.80 23.09 1.78
CA GLU A 6 17.92 22.01 0.79
C GLU A 6 17.64 20.68 1.49
N ALA A 7 16.80 19.84 0.88
CA ALA A 7 16.66 18.42 1.25
C ALA A 7 17.37 17.59 0.20
N ARG A 8 18.41 16.86 0.58
CA ARG A 8 19.17 16.00 -0.32
C ARG A 8 18.85 14.55 -0.06
N ILE A 9 18.23 13.89 -1.05
CA ILE A 9 17.82 12.50 -0.96
C ILE A 9 18.90 11.62 -1.56
N ASP A 10 19.41 10.67 -0.77
CA ASP A 10 20.43 9.71 -1.20
C ASP A 10 19.80 8.34 -1.54
N LEU A 11 19.62 8.10 -2.85
CA LEU A 11 19.05 6.85 -3.35
C LEU A 11 20.02 5.65 -3.20
N ILE A 12 21.33 5.90 -3.06
CA ILE A 12 22.30 4.82 -2.81
C ILE A 12 22.15 4.33 -1.37
N ALA A 13 21.98 5.24 -0.42
CA ALA A 13 21.68 4.88 0.96
C ALA A 13 20.35 4.12 1.07
N LEU A 14 19.31 4.51 0.35
CA LEU A 14 18.06 3.77 0.27
C LEU A 14 18.28 2.33 -0.23
N ALA A 15 19.00 2.15 -1.31
CA ALA A 15 19.30 0.84 -1.88
C ALA A 15 20.05 -0.05 -0.89
N SER A 16 21.06 0.51 -0.20
CA SER A 16 21.81 -0.19 0.84
C SER A 16 20.92 -0.63 2.02
N ASN A 17 20.00 0.24 2.45
CA ASN A 17 19.06 -0.07 3.53
C ASN A 17 18.13 -1.22 3.14
N ILE A 18 17.56 -1.22 1.94
CA ILE A 18 16.71 -2.30 1.43
C ILE A 18 17.47 -3.62 1.39
N SER A 19 18.68 -3.62 0.83
CA SER A 19 19.54 -4.81 0.79
C SER A 19 19.82 -5.37 2.19
N THR A 20 20.13 -4.51 3.14
CA THR A 20 20.40 -4.90 4.53
C THR A 20 19.18 -5.52 5.20
N LEU A 21 18.00 -4.90 5.03
CA LEU A 21 16.74 -5.40 5.59
C LEU A 21 16.37 -6.76 5.00
N LYS A 22 16.47 -6.93 3.68
CA LYS A 22 16.20 -8.23 3.03
C LYS A 22 17.17 -9.32 3.47
N ALA A 23 18.46 -9.02 3.55
CA ALA A 23 19.45 -9.98 3.99
C ALA A 23 19.22 -10.44 5.43
N THR A 24 18.71 -9.55 6.28
CA THR A 24 18.45 -9.82 7.70
C THR A 24 17.13 -10.57 7.91
N SER A 25 16.05 -10.12 7.27
CA SER A 25 14.70 -10.66 7.48
C SER A 25 14.47 -12.00 6.78
N LYS A 26 15.08 -12.21 5.62
CA LYS A 26 14.91 -13.40 4.75
C LYS A 26 13.44 -13.68 4.35
N VAL A 27 12.61 -12.64 4.35
CA VAL A 27 11.21 -12.66 3.93
C VAL A 27 10.95 -11.51 2.95
N ASP A 28 9.76 -11.50 2.35
CA ASP A 28 9.35 -10.40 1.48
C ASP A 28 9.36 -9.08 2.22
N LEU A 29 9.86 -8.03 1.56
CA LEU A 29 9.96 -6.68 2.08
C LEU A 29 8.93 -5.77 1.43
N LEU A 30 8.01 -5.23 2.23
CA LEU A 30 7.11 -4.15 1.83
C LEU A 30 7.75 -2.81 2.23
N ALA A 31 8.16 -2.02 1.23
CA ALA A 31 8.69 -0.68 1.47
C ALA A 31 7.54 0.34 1.57
N VAL A 32 7.42 1.00 2.73
CA VAL A 32 6.37 2.00 2.98
C VAL A 32 6.81 3.36 2.45
N VAL A 33 6.06 3.86 1.44
CA VAL A 33 6.37 5.12 0.73
C VAL A 33 5.22 6.13 0.76
N LYS A 34 4.29 5.97 1.69
CA LYS A 34 3.15 6.89 1.89
C LYS A 34 3.59 8.33 2.21
N ALA A 35 2.67 9.29 2.10
CA ALA A 35 2.88 10.71 2.42
C ALA A 35 4.12 11.27 1.69
N ASP A 36 4.14 11.12 0.37
CA ASP A 36 5.24 11.53 -0.49
C ASP A 36 6.60 10.90 -0.08
N ALA A 37 6.57 9.60 0.27
CA ALA A 37 7.71 8.89 0.88
C ALA A 37 8.26 9.65 2.10
N TYR A 38 7.36 10.12 2.97
CA TYR A 38 7.69 10.98 4.12
C TYR A 38 8.42 12.27 3.71
N GLY A 39 8.05 12.86 2.57
CA GLY A 39 8.64 14.08 2.03
C GLY A 39 9.92 13.85 1.22
N HIS A 40 10.22 12.60 0.83
CA HIS A 40 11.42 12.28 0.04
C HIS A 40 11.12 12.12 -1.46
N GLY A 41 9.85 12.26 -1.89
CA GLY A 41 9.41 12.07 -3.27
C GLY A 41 8.85 10.68 -3.52
N LEU A 42 7.53 10.57 -3.65
CA LEU A 42 6.80 9.30 -3.78
C LEU A 42 7.31 8.45 -4.95
N VAL A 43 7.40 9.06 -6.12
CA VAL A 43 7.70 8.36 -7.37
C VAL A 43 9.17 7.92 -7.40
N GLU A 44 10.08 8.84 -7.10
CA GLU A 44 11.53 8.60 -7.09
C GLU A 44 11.90 7.50 -6.10
N ILE A 45 11.35 7.58 -4.88
CA ILE A 45 11.61 6.57 -3.84
C ILE A 45 10.94 5.24 -4.18
N GLY A 46 9.71 5.24 -4.70
CA GLY A 46 9.01 4.03 -5.11
C GLY A 46 9.75 3.26 -6.20
N LEU A 47 10.20 3.96 -7.25
CA LEU A 47 11.00 3.37 -8.32
C LEU A 47 12.37 2.88 -7.84
N ALA A 48 13.04 3.66 -6.98
CA ALA A 48 14.31 3.25 -6.40
C ALA A 48 14.16 2.03 -5.49
N ALA A 49 13.10 1.96 -4.68
CA ALA A 49 12.80 0.81 -3.82
C ALA A 49 12.56 -0.47 -4.64
N GLN A 50 11.72 -0.38 -5.69
CA GLN A 50 11.52 -1.49 -6.63
C GLN A 50 12.84 -1.96 -7.24
N LYS A 51 13.64 -1.02 -7.79
CA LYS A 51 14.95 -1.34 -8.40
C LYS A 51 15.92 -1.97 -7.42
N SER A 52 15.83 -1.63 -6.14
CA SER A 52 16.69 -2.14 -5.07
C SER A 52 16.22 -3.46 -4.47
N GLY A 53 15.12 -4.03 -4.99
CA GLY A 53 14.65 -5.35 -4.62
C GLY A 53 13.60 -5.39 -3.52
N ALA A 54 12.88 -4.31 -3.26
CA ALA A 54 11.64 -4.38 -2.50
C ALA A 54 10.64 -5.27 -3.25
N ASP A 55 9.92 -6.13 -2.51
CA ASP A 55 8.95 -7.06 -3.10
C ASP A 55 7.58 -6.40 -3.25
N TRP A 56 7.27 -5.44 -2.38
CA TRP A 56 6.03 -4.69 -2.33
C TRP A 56 6.29 -3.22 -2.04
N LEU A 57 5.35 -2.35 -2.46
CA LEU A 57 5.23 -1.01 -1.92
C LEU A 57 3.97 -0.88 -1.08
N GLY A 58 4.04 -0.07 -0.03
CA GLY A 58 2.91 0.24 0.83
C GLY A 58 2.65 1.75 0.88
N VAL A 59 1.40 2.13 0.66
CA VAL A 59 0.93 3.52 0.70
C VAL A 59 -0.31 3.67 1.56
N ALA A 60 -0.62 4.90 1.96
CA ALA A 60 -1.83 5.18 2.71
C ALA A 60 -3.05 5.29 1.78
N LEU A 61 -2.94 6.11 0.74
CA LEU A 61 -4.05 6.50 -0.10
C LEU A 61 -4.02 5.78 -1.45
N LEU A 62 -5.21 5.59 -2.03
CA LEU A 62 -5.35 4.97 -3.35
C LEU A 62 -4.70 5.83 -4.45
N GLU A 63 -4.77 7.16 -4.34
CA GLU A 63 -4.18 8.10 -5.28
C GLU A 63 -2.65 7.99 -5.32
N GLU A 64 -2.01 7.74 -4.18
CA GLU A 64 -0.57 7.48 -4.11
C GLU A 64 -0.21 6.19 -4.87
N ALA A 65 -1.00 5.13 -4.70
CA ALA A 65 -0.82 3.86 -5.40
C ALA A 65 -0.99 4.02 -6.91
N ILE A 66 -2.04 4.72 -7.36
CA ILE A 66 -2.30 5.01 -8.77
C ILE A 66 -1.15 5.83 -9.37
N SER A 67 -0.67 6.84 -8.64
CA SER A 67 0.49 7.65 -9.07
C SER A 67 1.73 6.78 -9.28
N LEU A 68 2.08 5.92 -8.34
CA LEU A 68 3.19 4.98 -8.47
C LEU A 68 3.04 4.08 -9.69
N ARG A 69 1.85 3.51 -9.91
CA ARG A 69 1.56 2.61 -11.01
C ARG A 69 1.69 3.32 -12.37
N THR A 70 1.17 4.53 -12.49
CA THR A 70 1.25 5.34 -13.73
C THR A 70 2.67 5.78 -14.06
N HIS A 71 3.54 5.94 -13.04
CA HIS A 71 4.96 6.25 -13.23
C HIS A 71 5.87 5.02 -13.39
N GLY A 72 5.30 3.82 -13.51
CA GLY A 72 6.08 2.65 -13.94
C GLY A 72 6.45 1.66 -12.85
N VAL A 73 5.95 1.81 -11.63
CA VAL A 73 6.06 0.75 -10.61
C VAL A 73 5.29 -0.49 -11.08
N ARG A 74 5.90 -1.68 -10.97
CA ARG A 74 5.35 -2.97 -11.43
C ARG A 74 5.18 -3.99 -10.32
N ILE A 75 5.91 -3.87 -9.22
CA ILE A 75 5.72 -4.74 -8.05
C ILE A 75 4.37 -4.48 -7.40
N PRO A 76 3.83 -5.42 -6.61
CA PRO A 76 2.58 -5.22 -5.88
C PRO A 76 2.57 -3.95 -5.03
N ILE A 77 1.40 -3.28 -4.97
CA ILE A 77 1.20 -2.08 -4.17
C ILE A 77 -0.02 -2.30 -3.28
N LEU A 78 0.13 -2.08 -1.97
CA LEU A 78 -0.95 -2.12 -0.99
C LEU A 78 -1.30 -0.72 -0.51
N ALA A 79 -2.57 -0.31 -0.67
CA ALA A 79 -3.14 0.90 -0.07
C ALA A 79 -4.00 0.51 1.14
N TRP A 80 -3.82 1.18 2.30
CA TRP A 80 -4.51 0.77 3.54
C TRP A 80 -5.44 1.80 4.19
N LEU A 81 -5.45 3.05 3.77
CA LEU A 81 -6.49 4.01 4.16
C LEU A 81 -7.48 4.19 3.01
N VAL A 82 -8.26 3.14 2.77
CA VAL A 82 -9.25 3.10 1.67
C VAL A 82 -10.65 2.97 2.29
N PRO A 83 -11.29 4.11 2.65
CA PRO A 83 -12.59 4.12 3.31
C PRO A 83 -13.72 3.67 2.37
N PRO A 84 -14.92 3.38 2.91
CA PRO A 84 -16.13 3.18 2.11
C PRO A 84 -16.34 4.33 1.12
N GLY A 85 -16.80 4.00 -0.10
CA GLY A 85 -17.00 4.97 -1.18
C GLY A 85 -15.75 5.34 -1.97
N SER A 86 -14.60 4.70 -1.70
CA SER A 86 -13.39 4.88 -2.51
C SER A 86 -13.56 4.28 -3.91
N ASP A 87 -12.72 4.71 -4.86
CA ASP A 87 -12.74 4.21 -6.24
C ASP A 87 -12.06 2.82 -6.36
N PHE A 88 -12.75 1.79 -5.87
CA PHE A 88 -12.28 0.40 -5.92
C PHE A 88 -12.19 -0.14 -7.36
N ASP A 89 -12.97 0.39 -8.32
CA ASP A 89 -12.83 0.07 -9.73
C ASP A 89 -11.47 0.50 -10.27
N SER A 90 -11.01 1.69 -9.90
CA SER A 90 -9.67 2.16 -10.25
C SER A 90 -8.59 1.32 -9.57
N ALA A 91 -8.78 0.89 -8.32
CA ALA A 91 -7.85 -0.03 -7.66
C ALA A 91 -7.69 -1.32 -8.47
N ALA A 92 -8.80 -1.96 -8.87
CA ALA A 92 -8.78 -3.17 -9.68
C ALA A 92 -8.13 -2.96 -11.06
N LYS A 93 -8.45 -1.85 -11.75
CA LYS A 93 -7.88 -1.52 -13.07
C LYS A 93 -6.36 -1.32 -13.05
N HIS A 94 -5.84 -0.81 -11.95
CA HIS A 94 -4.41 -0.52 -11.79
C HIS A 94 -3.66 -1.63 -11.05
N ASP A 95 -4.30 -2.77 -10.78
CA ASP A 95 -3.71 -3.89 -10.04
C ASP A 95 -3.13 -3.42 -8.68
N ILE A 96 -3.97 -2.74 -7.91
CA ILE A 96 -3.64 -2.22 -6.57
C ILE A 96 -4.41 -3.04 -5.54
N ASP A 97 -3.70 -3.55 -4.55
CA ASP A 97 -4.28 -4.23 -3.40
C ASP A 97 -4.82 -3.20 -2.42
N VAL A 98 -5.91 -3.54 -1.74
CA VAL A 98 -6.52 -2.65 -0.75
C VAL A 98 -6.70 -3.36 0.58
N ALA A 99 -6.40 -2.67 1.68
CA ALA A 99 -6.74 -3.14 3.00
C ALA A 99 -8.23 -2.87 3.28
N VAL A 100 -8.91 -3.85 3.86
CA VAL A 100 -10.32 -3.79 4.21
C VAL A 100 -10.45 -3.89 5.73
N ALA A 101 -10.96 -2.82 6.33
CA ALA A 101 -11.07 -2.64 7.76
C ALA A 101 -12.52 -2.70 8.28
N SER A 102 -13.52 -2.95 7.40
CA SER A 102 -14.93 -3.00 7.79
C SER A 102 -15.78 -3.85 6.86
N LEU A 103 -16.89 -4.37 7.38
CA LEU A 103 -17.91 -5.06 6.58
C LEU A 103 -18.53 -4.17 5.51
N VAL A 104 -18.59 -2.85 5.74
CA VAL A 104 -19.15 -1.91 4.74
C VAL A 104 -18.28 -1.90 3.50
N THR A 105 -16.96 -1.70 3.66
CA THR A 105 -15.99 -1.73 2.55
C THR A 105 -15.99 -3.10 1.85
N LEU A 106 -16.04 -4.19 2.62
CA LEU A 106 -16.10 -5.54 2.05
C LEU A 106 -17.34 -5.74 1.18
N LYS A 107 -18.52 -5.30 1.64
CA LYS A 107 -19.78 -5.37 0.88
C LYS A 107 -19.78 -4.50 -0.37
N GLU A 108 -19.11 -3.35 -0.35
CA GLU A 108 -18.96 -2.51 -1.55
C GLU A 108 -18.10 -3.21 -2.60
N ILE A 109 -16.92 -3.71 -2.23
CA ILE A 109 -16.02 -4.43 -3.13
C ILE A 109 -16.66 -5.70 -3.68
N SER A 110 -17.44 -6.42 -2.86
CA SER A 110 -18.10 -7.67 -3.29
C SER A 110 -19.08 -7.50 -4.46
N LYS A 111 -19.62 -6.30 -4.64
CA LYS A 111 -20.60 -5.96 -5.71
C LYS A 111 -19.94 -5.59 -7.03
N LEU A 112 -18.63 -5.37 -7.05
CA LEU A 112 -17.92 -4.96 -8.26
C LEU A 112 -17.77 -6.14 -9.23
N PRO A 113 -17.85 -5.89 -10.54
CA PRO A 113 -17.58 -6.91 -11.56
C PRO A 113 -16.11 -7.31 -11.58
N ASN A 114 -15.20 -6.35 -11.40
CA ASN A 114 -13.77 -6.57 -11.23
C ASN A 114 -13.39 -6.12 -9.83
N LYS A 115 -12.79 -7.02 -9.07
CA LYS A 115 -12.45 -6.75 -7.68
C LYS A 115 -10.94 -6.60 -7.52
N PRO A 116 -10.45 -5.62 -6.75
CA PRO A 116 -9.07 -5.59 -6.32
C PRO A 116 -8.80 -6.78 -5.38
N ARG A 117 -7.56 -7.22 -5.29
CA ARG A 117 -7.14 -8.12 -4.23
C ARG A 117 -7.24 -7.40 -2.90
N ILE A 118 -7.82 -8.07 -1.90
CA ILE A 118 -8.04 -7.47 -0.58
C ILE A 118 -7.15 -8.09 0.48
N HIS A 119 -6.78 -7.29 1.46
CA HIS A 119 -6.10 -7.69 2.68
C HIS A 119 -6.99 -7.32 3.87
N ILE A 120 -7.34 -8.28 4.69
CA ILE A 120 -8.15 -8.03 5.88
C ILE A 120 -7.28 -7.37 6.95
N GLU A 121 -7.65 -6.15 7.36
CA GLU A 121 -7.00 -5.45 8.44
C GLU A 121 -7.60 -5.89 9.78
N VAL A 122 -6.75 -6.32 10.69
CA VAL A 122 -7.13 -6.81 12.04
C VAL A 122 -6.68 -5.80 13.07
N ASP A 123 -7.60 -5.34 13.92
CA ASP A 123 -7.22 -4.53 15.08
C ASP A 123 -6.67 -5.43 16.19
N THR A 124 -5.39 -5.34 16.43
CA THR A 124 -4.70 -6.07 17.50
C THR A 124 -4.41 -5.20 18.72
N GLY A 125 -5.14 -4.10 18.89
CA GLY A 125 -5.07 -3.22 20.06
C GLY A 125 -4.63 -1.79 19.78
N MET A 126 -4.38 -1.41 18.52
CA MET A 126 -4.12 -0.01 18.16
C MET A 126 -5.40 0.83 18.13
N THR A 127 -6.54 0.22 17.91
CA THR A 127 -7.90 0.82 17.93
C THR A 127 -8.07 2.01 16.97
N ARG A 128 -7.34 1.98 15.84
CA ARG A 128 -7.46 2.99 14.79
C ARG A 128 -8.33 2.55 13.62
N GLY A 129 -8.32 1.26 13.31
CA GLY A 129 -9.07 0.60 12.24
C GLY A 129 -8.83 -0.90 12.29
N GLY A 130 -9.55 -1.63 11.45
CA GLY A 130 -9.48 -3.08 11.39
C GLY A 130 -10.66 -3.78 12.09
N PHE A 131 -10.83 -5.05 11.74
CA PHE A 131 -11.86 -5.90 12.36
C PHE A 131 -11.49 -6.23 13.80
N LEU A 132 -12.42 -6.03 14.73
CA LEU A 132 -12.29 -6.33 16.14
C LEU A 132 -13.40 -7.28 16.61
N ASP A 133 -14.65 -6.88 16.49
CA ASP A 133 -15.83 -7.60 17.04
C ASP A 133 -16.68 -8.28 15.93
N GLU A 134 -16.44 -8.00 14.66
CA GLU A 134 -17.27 -8.44 13.52
C GLU A 134 -16.83 -9.79 12.91
N TRP A 135 -16.08 -10.61 13.66
CA TRP A 135 -15.48 -11.86 13.15
C TRP A 135 -16.51 -12.87 12.65
N ASP A 136 -17.62 -13.07 13.38
CA ASP A 136 -18.65 -14.03 13.00
C ASP A 136 -19.31 -13.69 11.66
N GLU A 137 -19.39 -12.41 11.32
CA GLU A 137 -19.92 -11.93 10.05
C GLU A 137 -18.88 -11.95 8.96
N LEU A 138 -17.66 -11.56 9.27
CA LEU A 138 -16.53 -11.63 8.34
C LEU A 138 -16.29 -13.08 7.87
N LEU A 139 -16.32 -14.06 8.79
CA LEU A 139 -16.09 -15.47 8.47
C LEU A 139 -17.19 -16.10 7.61
N LYS A 140 -18.37 -15.46 7.53
CA LYS A 140 -19.46 -15.88 6.63
C LYS A 140 -19.33 -15.28 5.22
N ALA A 141 -18.41 -14.35 5.02
CA ALA A 141 -18.21 -13.73 3.71
C ALA A 141 -17.61 -14.75 2.74
N ASP A 142 -18.10 -14.72 1.50
CA ASP A 142 -17.57 -15.54 0.41
C ASP A 142 -16.39 -14.84 -0.25
N PHE A 143 -15.19 -15.35 -0.03
CA PHE A 143 -13.95 -14.86 -0.61
C PHE A 143 -13.53 -15.61 -1.89
N SER A 144 -14.37 -16.52 -2.39
CA SER A 144 -14.04 -17.40 -3.53
C SER A 144 -14.24 -16.78 -4.90
N LYS A 145 -14.76 -15.54 -4.96
CA LYS A 145 -15.14 -14.89 -6.24
C LYS A 145 -14.47 -13.54 -6.42
#